data_08c202aee49f21dd8e2a459b3d45d3b7
#
_entry.id   08c202aee49f21dd8e2a459b3d45d3b7
#
_cell.length_a   1.000
_cell.length_b   1.000
_cell.length_c   1.000
_cell.angle_alpha   90.00
_cell.angle_beta   90.00
_cell.angle_gamma   90.00
#
_symmetry.space_group_name_H-M   'P 1'
#
loop_
_entity.id
_entity.type
_entity.pdbx_description
1 polymer ?
#
loop_
_entity_poly.entity_id
_entity_poly.type
_entity_poly.pdbx_seq_one_letter_code
_entity_poly.pdbx_strand_id
1 'polypeptide(L)'
;GPGYEMFSAAYQTSSGSTIYAGITTYGFMLGDEMLVDYDDDTGYYGTDVFLAEYDLDNTWEWALLGGSEGRDRVYEIVPSSSGGSMIAFSFEESGLFANHSVASVGAQDGGIWHYETDLDADGILDGIDNCPRVANSDQANFESDAFGDVCDDDDDNDGIADDLDACPQGEVGWTSTSGTDHDSDGCRDADEDFDDDDDTILDHLDSCPKGPLGWVSTAESDVESDGCSDVDT
;
A
#
# COMPACT_ATOMS: atom_id res chain seq x y z
N GLY A 1 -15.14 3.15 27.42
CA GLY A 1 -15.06 4.37 28.18
C GLY A 1 -16.37 4.70 28.87
N PRO A 2 -16.45 5.72 29.71
CA PRO A 2 -17.71 6.13 30.33
C PRO A 2 -18.62 6.91 29.36
N GLY A 3 -18.18 7.19 28.15
CA GLY A 3 -18.87 7.96 27.14
C GLY A 3 -19.69 7.13 26.16
N TYR A 4 -20.27 7.82 25.20
CA TYR A 4 -20.99 7.24 24.08
C TYR A 4 -20.16 7.46 22.81
N GLU A 5 -19.72 6.38 22.21
CA GLU A 5 -18.98 6.36 20.98
C GLU A 5 -19.82 5.64 19.91
N MET A 6 -19.89 6.21 18.72
CA MET A 6 -20.63 5.62 17.61
C MET A 6 -19.91 5.81 16.28
N PHE A 7 -19.60 4.71 15.62
CA PHE A 7 -19.23 4.77 14.21
C PHE A 7 -20.47 5.08 13.37
N SER A 8 -20.39 6.12 12.57
CA SER A 8 -21.51 6.61 11.76
C SER A 8 -21.40 6.19 10.31
N ALA A 9 -20.17 6.15 9.76
CA ALA A 9 -19.90 5.80 8.40
C ALA A 9 -18.48 5.23 8.26
N ALA A 10 -18.24 4.48 7.19
CA ALA A 10 -16.91 3.96 6.84
C ALA A 10 -16.84 3.65 5.35
N TYR A 11 -15.62 3.65 4.80
CA TYR A 11 -15.34 3.10 3.47
C TYR A 11 -14.00 2.37 3.47
N GLN A 12 -13.79 1.47 2.50
CA GLN A 12 -12.52 0.80 2.27
C GLN A 12 -11.69 1.58 1.26
N THR A 13 -10.43 1.82 1.56
CA THR A 13 -9.46 2.45 0.67
C THR A 13 -9.04 1.52 -0.46
N SER A 14 -8.34 2.02 -1.46
CA SER A 14 -7.75 1.19 -2.51
C SER A 14 -6.65 0.26 -1.99
N SER A 15 -5.92 0.67 -0.94
CA SER A 15 -4.94 -0.17 -0.23
C SER A 15 -5.55 -1.26 0.64
N GLY A 16 -6.89 -1.29 0.79
CA GLY A 16 -7.63 -2.29 1.56
C GLY A 16 -7.85 -1.95 3.03
N SER A 17 -7.24 -0.90 3.57
CA SER A 17 -7.55 -0.38 4.90
C SER A 17 -8.96 0.20 4.97
N THR A 18 -9.47 0.47 6.16
CA THR A 18 -10.82 1.02 6.35
C THR A 18 -10.78 2.34 7.11
N ILE A 19 -11.30 3.39 6.50
CA ILE A 19 -11.48 4.67 7.15
C ILE A 19 -12.85 4.70 7.82
N TYR A 20 -12.86 5.01 9.12
CA TYR A 20 -14.06 5.18 9.94
C TYR A 20 -14.26 6.62 10.31
N ALA A 21 -15.50 7.08 10.26
CA ALA A 21 -15.93 8.34 10.82
C ALA A 21 -17.05 8.13 11.84
N GLY A 22 -17.03 8.87 12.93
CA GLY A 22 -18.00 8.69 13.99
C GLY A 22 -18.06 9.87 14.95
N ILE A 23 -18.78 9.69 16.05
CA ILE A 23 -18.90 10.68 17.12
C ILE A 23 -18.52 10.07 18.47
N THR A 24 -17.98 10.90 19.34
CA THR A 24 -17.70 10.59 20.74
C THR A 24 -18.24 11.66 21.67
N THR A 25 -18.55 11.31 22.91
CA THR A 25 -18.97 12.26 23.95
C THR A 25 -17.88 12.53 25.00
N TYR A 26 -16.78 11.82 24.92
CA TYR A 26 -15.60 11.99 25.78
C TYR A 26 -14.39 11.45 25.01
N GLY A 27 -13.20 11.86 25.42
CA GLY A 27 -11.97 11.27 24.92
C GLY A 27 -11.97 9.75 25.06
N PHE A 28 -11.56 9.03 24.04
CA PHE A 28 -11.51 7.57 24.01
C PHE A 28 -10.19 7.05 23.42
N MET A 29 -9.95 5.76 23.57
CA MET A 29 -8.75 5.12 23.05
C MET A 29 -9.08 4.32 21.79
N LEU A 30 -8.31 4.56 20.75
CA LEU A 30 -8.19 3.67 19.60
C LEU A 30 -6.76 3.13 19.58
N GLY A 31 -6.60 1.82 19.77
CA GLY A 31 -5.27 1.25 19.96
C GLY A 31 -4.56 1.85 21.17
N ASP A 32 -3.36 2.36 20.96
CA ASP A 32 -2.53 3.03 21.98
C ASP A 32 -2.72 4.55 22.00
N GLU A 33 -3.50 5.13 21.07
CA GLU A 33 -3.76 6.55 21.00
C GLU A 33 -4.99 6.96 21.80
N MET A 34 -4.85 8.02 22.59
CA MET A 34 -5.95 8.64 23.29
C MET A 34 -6.41 9.87 22.54
N LEU A 35 -7.62 9.82 22.03
CA LEU A 35 -8.32 11.00 21.50
C LEU A 35 -8.95 11.75 22.67
N VAL A 36 -8.61 13.03 22.79
CA VAL A 36 -9.10 13.91 23.86
C VAL A 36 -10.28 14.71 23.32
N ASP A 37 -11.33 14.81 24.14
CA ASP A 37 -12.49 15.64 23.88
C ASP A 37 -12.09 17.11 23.72
N TYR A 38 -12.73 17.82 22.79
CA TYR A 38 -12.43 19.24 22.53
C TYR A 38 -12.93 20.16 23.65
N ASP A 39 -14.01 19.79 24.34
CA ASP A 39 -14.70 20.65 25.31
C ASP A 39 -14.57 20.21 26.78
N ASP A 40 -13.45 19.64 27.18
CA ASP A 40 -13.19 18.89 28.41
C ASP A 40 -13.74 19.48 29.73
N ASP A 41 -14.26 20.69 29.76
CA ASP A 41 -14.49 21.46 31.00
C ASP A 41 -15.96 21.85 31.31
N THR A 42 -16.91 21.65 30.44
CA THR A 42 -18.23 22.27 30.62
C THR A 42 -19.34 21.37 31.14
N GLY A 43 -19.12 20.05 31.19
CA GLY A 43 -20.12 19.10 31.69
C GLY A 43 -21.43 19.09 30.86
N TYR A 44 -21.42 19.67 29.68
CA TYR A 44 -22.48 19.60 28.71
C TYR A 44 -22.25 18.41 27.78
N TYR A 45 -23.31 17.71 27.41
CA TYR A 45 -23.30 16.54 26.55
C TYR A 45 -23.02 16.94 25.08
N GLY A 46 -21.85 17.50 24.82
CA GLY A 46 -21.30 17.68 23.47
C GLY A 46 -21.02 16.32 22.82
N THR A 47 -20.87 16.32 21.53
CA THR A 47 -20.36 15.18 20.75
C THR A 47 -19.37 15.71 19.74
N ASP A 48 -18.16 15.16 19.74
CA ASP A 48 -17.12 15.46 18.76
C ASP A 48 -17.09 14.43 17.64
N VAL A 49 -16.59 14.87 16.49
CA VAL A 49 -16.37 14.01 15.31
C VAL A 49 -14.98 13.41 15.41
N PHE A 50 -14.86 12.13 15.18
CA PHE A 50 -13.57 11.49 14.97
C PHE A 50 -13.47 10.89 13.57
N LEU A 51 -12.23 10.76 13.11
CA LEU A 51 -11.81 10.07 11.93
C LEU A 51 -10.67 9.14 12.30
N ALA A 52 -10.67 7.90 11.81
CA ALA A 52 -9.62 6.94 12.14
C ALA A 52 -9.44 5.90 11.02
N GLU A 53 -8.23 5.44 10.83
CA GLU A 53 -7.90 4.36 9.91
C GLU A 53 -7.59 3.06 10.65
N TYR A 54 -8.13 1.98 10.12
CA TYR A 54 -7.89 0.62 10.56
C TYR A 54 -7.33 -0.20 9.39
N ASP A 55 -6.13 -0.69 9.54
CA ASP A 55 -5.38 -1.34 8.48
C ASP A 55 -5.66 -2.84 8.33
N LEU A 56 -4.98 -3.47 7.35
CA LEU A 56 -5.08 -4.91 7.08
C LEU A 56 -4.46 -5.78 8.16
N ASP A 57 -3.50 -5.26 8.93
CA ASP A 57 -2.86 -5.95 10.05
C ASP A 57 -3.71 -5.94 11.32
N ASN A 58 -4.93 -5.38 11.24
CA ASN A 58 -5.88 -5.19 12.32
C ASN A 58 -5.35 -4.25 13.41
N THR A 59 -4.67 -3.19 13.01
CA THR A 59 -4.22 -2.11 13.89
C THR A 59 -4.86 -0.78 13.51
N TRP A 60 -4.95 0.15 14.47
CA TRP A 60 -5.32 1.53 14.21
C TRP A 60 -4.05 2.29 13.85
N GLU A 61 -4.01 2.90 12.68
CA GLU A 61 -2.85 3.59 12.18
C GLU A 61 -2.77 5.03 12.65
N TRP A 62 -3.89 5.71 12.58
CA TRP A 62 -4.03 7.07 13.06
C TRP A 62 -5.48 7.36 13.46
N ALA A 63 -5.66 8.41 14.26
CA ALA A 63 -6.97 8.94 14.58
C ALA A 63 -6.91 10.46 14.78
N LEU A 64 -7.97 11.14 14.35
CA LEU A 64 -8.14 12.55 14.48
C LEU A 64 -9.46 12.88 15.16
N LEU A 65 -9.47 13.96 15.93
CA LEU A 65 -10.65 14.51 16.55
C LEU A 65 -10.89 15.93 16.03
N GLY A 66 -12.14 16.26 15.79
CA GLY A 66 -12.58 17.60 15.50
C GLY A 66 -13.95 17.80 16.12
N GLY A 67 -14.19 18.96 16.69
CA GLY A 67 -15.43 19.19 17.38
C GLY A 67 -15.73 20.65 17.67
N SER A 68 -16.92 20.87 18.24
CA SER A 68 -17.41 22.14 18.68
C SER A 68 -17.86 22.08 20.14
N GLU A 69 -18.17 23.23 20.73
CA GLU A 69 -18.72 23.29 22.11
C GLU A 69 -20.13 22.66 22.23
N GLY A 70 -20.71 22.26 21.09
CA GLY A 70 -22.07 21.74 21.01
C GLY A 70 -22.15 20.28 20.58
N ARG A 71 -23.20 19.96 19.84
CA ARG A 71 -23.44 18.64 19.31
C ARG A 71 -23.01 18.55 17.87
N ASP A 72 -22.04 17.67 17.63
CA ASP A 72 -21.56 17.36 16.30
C ASP A 72 -22.12 16.02 15.81
N ARG A 73 -22.26 15.88 14.50
CA ARG A 73 -22.75 14.65 13.88
C ARG A 73 -22.06 14.41 12.57
N VAL A 74 -21.66 13.16 12.35
CA VAL A 74 -21.25 12.67 11.03
C VAL A 74 -22.47 12.10 10.31
N TYR A 75 -22.63 12.44 9.05
CA TYR A 75 -23.67 11.91 8.17
C TYR A 75 -23.09 10.90 7.18
N GLU A 76 -21.97 11.21 6.59
CA GLU A 76 -21.36 10.37 5.56
C GLU A 76 -19.85 10.62 5.48
N ILE A 77 -19.12 9.61 5.03
CA ILE A 77 -17.73 9.70 4.62
C ILE A 77 -17.58 9.05 3.24
N VAL A 78 -16.85 9.71 2.36
CA VAL A 78 -16.54 9.19 1.03
C VAL A 78 -15.08 9.44 0.68
N PRO A 79 -14.46 8.60 -0.15
CA PRO A 79 -13.12 8.87 -0.66
C PRO A 79 -13.09 10.16 -1.47
N SER A 80 -12.02 10.93 -1.36
CA SER A 80 -11.72 12.06 -2.22
C SER A 80 -11.07 11.60 -3.52
N SER A 81 -11.30 12.30 -4.61
CA SER A 81 -10.64 12.02 -5.89
C SER A 81 -9.16 12.43 -5.92
N SER A 82 -8.71 13.19 -4.93
CA SER A 82 -7.30 13.60 -4.75
C SER A 82 -6.58 12.79 -3.67
N GLY A 83 -7.18 11.69 -3.22
CA GLY A 83 -6.77 10.96 -2.04
C GLY A 83 -7.44 11.46 -0.76
N GLY A 84 -7.36 10.70 0.33
CA GLY A 84 -7.97 11.04 1.60
C GLY A 84 -9.49 10.88 1.66
N SER A 85 -10.12 11.63 2.54
CA SER A 85 -11.53 11.49 2.89
C SER A 85 -12.29 12.82 2.87
N MET A 86 -13.54 12.78 2.43
CA MET A 86 -14.49 13.87 2.61
C MET A 86 -15.60 13.45 3.59
N ILE A 87 -15.76 14.20 4.65
CA ILE A 87 -16.72 13.94 5.72
C ILE A 87 -17.80 15.01 5.70
N ALA A 88 -19.05 14.62 5.52
CA ALA A 88 -20.21 15.48 5.71
C ALA A 88 -20.62 15.45 7.19
N PHE A 89 -20.62 16.59 7.83
CA PHE A 89 -20.94 16.72 9.26
C PHE A 89 -21.80 17.94 9.56
N SER A 90 -22.34 17.99 10.76
CA SER A 90 -22.95 19.22 11.31
C SER A 90 -22.38 19.50 12.68
N PHE A 91 -22.36 20.76 13.05
CA PHE A 91 -21.82 21.25 14.30
C PHE A 91 -22.70 22.38 14.89
N GLU A 92 -22.61 22.53 16.20
CA GLU A 92 -23.27 23.62 16.96
C GLU A 92 -22.16 24.49 17.57
N GLU A 93 -22.44 25.83 17.63
CA GLU A 93 -21.53 26.82 18.24
C GLU A 93 -20.16 26.94 17.52
N SER A 94 -19.08 27.11 18.25
CA SER A 94 -17.73 27.29 17.70
C SER A 94 -16.91 26.05 17.93
N GLY A 95 -16.07 25.70 16.98
CA GLY A 95 -15.27 24.47 17.06
C GLY A 95 -13.98 24.51 16.26
N LEU A 96 -13.20 23.43 16.37
CA LEU A 96 -11.96 23.20 15.67
C LEU A 96 -12.03 21.84 14.97
N PHE A 97 -11.89 21.84 13.66
CA PHE A 97 -11.78 20.63 12.84
C PHE A 97 -10.39 20.60 12.18
N ALA A 98 -9.55 19.71 12.63
CA ALA A 98 -8.11 19.75 12.39
C ALA A 98 -7.52 21.13 12.79
N ASN A 99 -7.01 21.90 11.83
CA ASN A 99 -6.42 23.22 12.06
C ASN A 99 -7.35 24.38 11.67
N HIS A 100 -8.65 24.12 11.44
CA HIS A 100 -9.61 25.11 10.96
C HIS A 100 -10.67 25.40 12.01
N SER A 101 -10.69 26.65 12.48
CA SER A 101 -11.75 27.14 13.36
C SER A 101 -13.03 27.38 12.57
N VAL A 102 -14.14 26.89 13.08
CA VAL A 102 -15.47 27.10 12.54
C VAL A 102 -16.37 27.73 13.58
N ALA A 103 -17.40 28.46 13.15
CA ALA A 103 -18.42 28.99 14.04
C ALA A 103 -19.78 28.91 13.36
N SER A 104 -20.79 28.39 14.04
CA SER A 104 -22.14 28.34 13.51
C SER A 104 -22.81 29.71 13.53
N VAL A 105 -23.66 29.98 12.55
CA VAL A 105 -24.49 31.18 12.45
C VAL A 105 -25.94 30.80 12.74
N GLY A 106 -26.18 30.31 13.94
CA GLY A 106 -27.51 29.82 14.33
C GLY A 106 -27.38 28.72 15.38
N ALA A 107 -28.32 27.77 15.38
CA ALA A 107 -28.31 26.67 16.33
C ALA A 107 -27.49 25.48 15.84
N GLN A 108 -27.34 25.33 14.53
CA GLN A 108 -26.55 24.24 13.91
C GLN A 108 -26.22 24.64 12.47
N ASP A 109 -25.01 24.37 12.06
CA ASP A 109 -24.54 24.50 10.68
C ASP A 109 -23.97 23.18 10.20
N GLY A 110 -23.81 23.03 8.88
CA GLY A 110 -23.18 21.88 8.26
C GLY A 110 -21.86 22.25 7.58
N GLY A 111 -20.98 21.29 7.49
CA GLY A 111 -19.70 21.44 6.84
C GLY A 111 -19.29 20.18 6.07
N ILE A 112 -18.27 20.34 5.26
CA ILE A 112 -17.51 19.24 4.69
C ILE A 112 -16.08 19.40 5.19
N TRP A 113 -15.59 18.38 5.88
CA TRP A 113 -14.21 18.29 6.28
C TRP A 113 -13.51 17.42 5.23
N HIS A 114 -12.56 18.01 4.54
CA HIS A 114 -11.68 17.29 3.62
C HIS A 114 -10.37 17.01 4.34
N TYR A 115 -10.08 15.75 4.52
CA TYR A 115 -8.88 15.26 5.15
C TYR A 115 -8.08 14.44 4.14
N GLU A 116 -6.83 14.78 3.99
CA GLU A 116 -5.88 14.11 3.12
C GLU A 116 -4.73 13.58 3.97
N THR A 117 -4.32 12.34 3.75
CA THR A 117 -3.17 11.68 4.36
C THR A 117 -2.04 11.56 3.36
N ASP A 118 -0.83 11.68 3.85
CA ASP A 118 0.45 11.41 3.18
C ASP A 118 1.35 10.84 4.28
N LEU A 119 1.25 9.50 4.48
CA LEU A 119 1.79 8.82 5.66
C LEU A 119 3.31 8.72 5.64
N ASP A 120 3.92 8.64 4.46
CA ASP A 120 5.38 8.55 4.30
C ASP A 120 6.03 9.87 3.93
N ALA A 121 5.19 10.91 3.71
CA ALA A 121 5.60 12.29 3.44
C ALA A 121 6.43 12.46 2.15
N ASP A 122 6.11 11.71 1.12
CA ASP A 122 6.78 11.80 -0.19
C ASP A 122 6.15 12.84 -1.13
N GLY A 123 4.99 13.38 -0.74
CA GLY A 123 4.22 14.39 -1.47
C GLY A 123 3.08 13.82 -2.32
N ILE A 124 2.88 12.52 -2.31
CA ILE A 124 1.72 11.84 -2.92
C ILE A 124 0.75 11.46 -1.81
N LEU A 125 -0.53 11.70 -2.02
CA LEU A 125 -1.54 11.40 -1.02
C LEU A 125 -1.87 9.90 -1.03
N ASP A 126 -2.03 9.28 0.14
CA ASP A 126 -2.23 7.83 0.31
C ASP A 126 -3.29 7.21 -0.61
N GLY A 127 -4.34 7.97 -0.95
CA GLY A 127 -5.43 7.47 -1.79
C GLY A 127 -5.12 7.39 -3.29
N ILE A 128 -3.99 7.95 -3.71
CA ILE A 128 -3.49 7.91 -5.09
C ILE A 128 -2.04 7.43 -5.17
N ASP A 129 -1.46 7.09 -4.02
CA ASP A 129 -0.11 6.58 -3.87
C ASP A 129 -0.12 5.05 -4.09
N ASN A 130 0.80 4.57 -4.91
CA ASN A 130 0.97 3.15 -5.16
C ASN A 130 1.82 2.44 -4.09
N CYS A 131 2.46 3.22 -3.17
CA CYS A 131 3.17 2.71 -2.00
C CYS A 131 2.92 3.57 -0.75
N PRO A 132 1.71 3.67 -0.17
CA PRO A 132 1.31 4.68 0.82
C PRO A 132 2.09 4.71 2.13
N ARG A 133 3.11 3.88 2.29
CA ARG A 133 3.95 3.75 3.51
C ARG A 133 5.43 3.72 3.22
N VAL A 134 5.82 3.79 1.95
CA VAL A 134 7.22 3.73 1.51
C VAL A 134 7.44 4.80 0.47
N ALA A 135 8.07 5.90 0.88
CA ALA A 135 8.23 7.09 0.07
C ALA A 135 8.80 6.80 -1.34
N ASN A 136 8.01 7.12 -2.36
CA ASN A 136 8.31 6.90 -3.76
C ASN A 136 7.68 7.97 -4.67
N SER A 137 8.03 9.22 -4.47
CA SER A 137 7.45 10.38 -5.15
C SER A 137 7.48 10.34 -6.69
N ASP A 138 8.22 9.41 -7.30
CA ASP A 138 8.22 9.13 -8.74
C ASP A 138 7.12 8.15 -9.17
N GLN A 139 6.52 7.44 -8.19
CA GLN A 139 5.42 6.50 -8.41
C GLN A 139 5.77 5.43 -9.46
N ALA A 140 7.04 4.95 -9.43
CA ALA A 140 7.49 3.89 -10.32
C ALA A 140 6.62 2.64 -10.13
N ASN A 141 6.28 1.99 -11.24
CA ASN A 141 5.44 0.80 -11.28
C ASN A 141 5.62 0.17 -12.67
N PHE A 142 6.51 -0.79 -12.74
CA PHE A 142 7.00 -1.36 -13.98
C PHE A 142 5.92 -2.14 -14.72
N GLU A 143 5.22 -3.05 -14.04
CA GLU A 143 4.18 -3.91 -14.61
C GLU A 143 2.79 -3.26 -14.63
N SER A 144 2.66 -2.06 -14.05
CA SER A 144 1.41 -1.28 -14.02
C SER A 144 0.25 -1.96 -13.30
N ASP A 145 0.53 -2.62 -12.20
CA ASP A 145 -0.46 -3.21 -11.31
C ASP A 145 -0.93 -2.23 -10.20
N ALA A 146 -1.20 -2.68 -8.97
CA ALA A 146 -1.70 -1.85 -7.88
C ALA A 146 -0.60 -1.37 -6.93
N PHE A 147 0.59 -1.95 -6.99
CA PHE A 147 1.72 -1.64 -6.13
C PHE A 147 2.82 -0.93 -6.93
N GLY A 148 3.64 -0.15 -6.28
CA GLY A 148 4.82 0.47 -6.90
C GLY A 148 6.07 -0.35 -6.61
N ASP A 149 7.06 -0.27 -7.49
CA ASP A 149 8.29 -1.07 -7.46
C ASP A 149 8.96 -1.12 -6.08
N VAL A 150 8.91 -0.04 -5.30
CA VAL A 150 9.58 0.03 -3.99
C VAL A 150 8.86 -0.77 -2.89
N CYS A 151 7.61 -1.11 -3.07
CA CYS A 151 6.76 -1.86 -2.13
C CYS A 151 6.15 -3.11 -2.74
N ASP A 152 6.53 -3.44 -3.96
CA ASP A 152 6.30 -4.72 -4.58
C ASP A 152 7.48 -5.67 -4.31
N ASP A 153 7.26 -6.93 -4.23
CA ASP A 153 8.28 -7.95 -4.05
C ASP A 153 8.59 -8.72 -5.37
N ASP A 154 7.88 -8.39 -6.49
CA ASP A 154 7.95 -9.09 -7.79
C ASP A 154 7.57 -8.09 -8.90
N ASP A 155 8.51 -7.18 -9.23
CA ASP A 155 8.32 -5.97 -10.07
C ASP A 155 7.82 -6.24 -11.50
N ASP A 156 7.91 -7.45 -12.04
CA ASP A 156 7.42 -7.81 -13.38
C ASP A 156 6.33 -8.89 -13.38
N ASN A 157 5.96 -9.37 -12.17
CA ASN A 157 4.89 -10.35 -11.95
C ASN A 157 5.12 -11.68 -12.70
N ASP A 158 6.36 -12.12 -12.82
CA ASP A 158 6.71 -13.41 -13.43
C ASP A 158 6.60 -14.58 -12.44
N GLY A 159 6.55 -14.30 -11.12
CA GLY A 159 6.41 -15.24 -10.02
C GLY A 159 7.72 -15.58 -9.33
N ILE A 160 8.81 -14.91 -9.67
CA ILE A 160 10.09 -14.92 -8.95
C ILE A 160 10.22 -13.57 -8.25
N ALA A 161 10.55 -13.58 -6.97
CA ALA A 161 10.69 -12.33 -6.22
C ALA A 161 12.00 -11.61 -6.57
N ASP A 162 12.01 -10.28 -6.60
CA ASP A 162 13.14 -9.43 -7.02
C ASP A 162 14.48 -9.79 -6.40
N ASP A 163 14.48 -10.23 -5.14
CA ASP A 163 15.72 -10.61 -4.43
C ASP A 163 16.29 -11.97 -4.87
N LEU A 164 15.54 -12.74 -5.65
CA LEU A 164 15.88 -14.04 -6.21
C LEU A 164 15.92 -14.02 -7.73
N ASP A 165 15.51 -12.93 -8.34
CA ASP A 165 15.34 -12.73 -9.76
C ASP A 165 16.59 -12.07 -10.37
N ALA A 166 17.14 -12.66 -11.42
CA ALA A 166 18.23 -12.07 -12.19
C ALA A 166 17.75 -10.95 -13.13
N CYS A 167 16.45 -10.92 -13.45
CA CYS A 167 15.79 -9.94 -14.32
C CYS A 167 14.59 -9.25 -13.63
N PRO A 168 14.73 -8.59 -12.45
CA PRO A 168 13.61 -8.12 -11.63
C PRO A 168 12.65 -7.13 -12.31
N GLN A 169 12.99 -6.57 -13.43
CA GLN A 169 12.18 -5.73 -14.30
C GLN A 169 12.28 -6.22 -15.73
N GLY A 170 12.02 -7.50 -15.89
CA GLY A 170 12.04 -8.22 -17.15
C GLY A 170 10.77 -8.00 -17.99
N GLU A 171 10.53 -8.87 -18.97
CA GLU A 171 9.32 -8.81 -19.80
C GLU A 171 8.08 -9.20 -18.98
N VAL A 172 7.07 -8.35 -18.97
CA VAL A 172 5.81 -8.57 -18.25
C VAL A 172 4.84 -9.52 -19.00
N GLY A 173 3.92 -10.14 -18.25
CA GLY A 173 2.80 -10.89 -18.82
C GLY A 173 3.13 -12.34 -19.17
N TRP A 174 4.15 -12.90 -18.60
CA TRP A 174 4.50 -14.31 -18.62
C TRP A 174 4.61 -14.85 -17.17
N THR A 175 4.99 -16.09 -17.01
CA THR A 175 5.24 -16.69 -15.69
C THR A 175 6.41 -17.66 -15.79
N SER A 176 7.31 -17.57 -14.83
CA SER A 176 8.45 -18.47 -14.72
C SER A 176 7.97 -19.91 -14.51
N THR A 177 8.39 -20.78 -15.39
CA THR A 177 8.15 -22.21 -15.34
C THR A 177 9.33 -22.92 -16.04
N SER A 178 9.56 -24.18 -15.77
CA SER A 178 10.61 -24.96 -16.45
C SER A 178 10.52 -25.04 -17.99
N GLY A 179 9.54 -24.42 -18.59
CA GLY A 179 9.38 -24.35 -20.05
C GLY A 179 9.57 -22.94 -20.61
N THR A 180 9.64 -21.92 -19.77
CA THR A 180 9.78 -20.51 -20.09
C THR A 180 11.01 -19.86 -19.47
N ASP A 181 11.56 -20.53 -18.46
CA ASP A 181 12.69 -20.17 -17.62
C ASP A 181 13.27 -21.50 -17.13
N HIS A 182 14.30 -21.98 -17.79
CA HIS A 182 14.79 -23.35 -17.61
C HIS A 182 15.54 -23.54 -16.30
N ASP A 183 16.37 -22.59 -15.93
CA ASP A 183 17.18 -22.59 -14.72
C ASP A 183 16.52 -21.93 -13.52
N SER A 184 15.36 -21.30 -13.74
CA SER A 184 14.52 -20.65 -12.72
C SER A 184 15.21 -19.45 -12.07
N ASP A 185 15.88 -18.64 -12.86
CA ASP A 185 16.57 -17.42 -12.43
C ASP A 185 15.73 -16.14 -12.57
N GLY A 186 14.49 -16.23 -13.15
CA GLY A 186 13.58 -15.11 -13.37
C GLY A 186 13.75 -14.43 -14.73
N CYS A 187 14.71 -14.83 -15.54
CA CYS A 187 14.85 -14.34 -16.91
C CYS A 187 14.16 -15.28 -17.90
N ARG A 188 13.45 -14.72 -18.87
CA ARG A 188 12.73 -15.54 -19.85
C ARG A 188 13.66 -16.07 -20.93
N ASP A 189 13.75 -17.41 -21.11
CA ASP A 189 14.58 -18.11 -22.12
C ASP A 189 14.44 -17.56 -23.55
N ALA A 190 13.32 -16.95 -23.89
CA ALA A 190 13.04 -16.56 -25.27
C ALA A 190 13.78 -15.31 -25.73
N ASP A 191 14.10 -14.39 -24.83
CA ASP A 191 14.59 -13.06 -25.18
C ASP A 191 15.37 -12.31 -24.07
N GLU A 192 15.38 -12.78 -22.85
CA GLU A 192 16.08 -12.14 -21.72
C GLU A 192 17.27 -12.94 -21.27
N ASP A 193 17.14 -14.26 -21.18
CA ASP A 193 18.22 -15.17 -20.89
C ASP A 193 18.99 -15.53 -22.15
N PHE A 194 20.30 -15.60 -22.04
CA PHE A 194 21.21 -15.96 -23.13
C PHE A 194 22.07 -17.19 -22.79
N ASP A 195 21.81 -17.83 -21.64
CA ASP A 195 22.50 -19.03 -21.15
C ASP A 195 21.48 -19.84 -20.34
N ASP A 196 20.47 -20.39 -21.03
CA ASP A 196 19.22 -20.97 -20.47
C ASP A 196 19.47 -22.07 -19.39
N ASP A 197 20.68 -22.63 -19.25
CA ASP A 197 20.98 -23.65 -18.24
C ASP A 197 22.16 -23.29 -17.30
N ASP A 198 22.64 -22.01 -17.39
CA ASP A 198 23.70 -21.41 -16.56
C ASP A 198 24.98 -22.24 -16.53
N ASP A 199 25.32 -22.89 -17.66
CA ASP A 199 26.53 -23.68 -17.80
C ASP A 199 27.77 -22.89 -18.20
N THR A 200 27.60 -21.58 -18.47
CA THR A 200 28.58 -20.58 -18.94
C THR A 200 28.85 -20.58 -20.44
N ILE A 201 28.15 -21.36 -21.21
CA ILE A 201 28.15 -21.30 -22.67
C ILE A 201 26.85 -20.69 -23.15
N LEU A 202 26.93 -19.56 -23.86
CA LEU A 202 25.74 -18.87 -24.34
C LEU A 202 24.95 -19.72 -25.35
N ASP A 203 23.64 -19.73 -25.32
CA ASP A 203 22.73 -20.55 -26.14
C ASP A 203 23.08 -20.63 -27.61
N HIS A 204 23.53 -19.51 -28.21
CA HIS A 204 23.87 -19.46 -29.62
C HIS A 204 25.20 -20.15 -29.96
N LEU A 205 25.99 -20.52 -28.94
CA LEU A 205 27.25 -21.28 -29.02
C LEU A 205 27.11 -22.69 -28.43
N ASP A 206 26.00 -22.95 -27.74
CA ASP A 206 25.71 -24.15 -27.02
C ASP A 206 24.95 -25.17 -27.91
N SER A 207 25.41 -26.41 -27.92
CA SER A 207 24.69 -27.51 -28.58
C SER A 207 23.58 -28.11 -27.75
N CYS A 208 23.56 -27.80 -26.44
CA CYS A 208 22.57 -28.25 -25.45
C CYS A 208 22.01 -27.09 -24.60
N PRO A 209 21.40 -26.02 -25.18
CA PRO A 209 21.04 -24.77 -24.49
C PRO A 209 20.07 -24.92 -23.29
N LYS A 210 19.50 -26.05 -23.08
CA LYS A 210 18.65 -26.45 -21.95
C LYS A 210 19.12 -27.80 -21.42
N GLY A 211 20.41 -27.87 -21.15
CA GLY A 211 21.07 -29.01 -20.58
C GLY A 211 20.73 -29.28 -19.12
N PRO A 212 21.46 -30.13 -18.43
CA PRO A 212 21.29 -30.38 -17.00
C PRO A 212 21.73 -29.18 -16.19
N LEU A 213 20.91 -28.73 -15.24
CA LEU A 213 21.22 -27.61 -14.34
C LEU A 213 22.27 -27.94 -13.28
N GLY A 214 22.96 -26.91 -12.81
CA GLY A 214 23.87 -26.99 -11.66
C GLY A 214 25.24 -27.55 -11.94
N TRP A 215 25.68 -27.50 -13.17
CA TRP A 215 27.06 -27.78 -13.58
C TRP A 215 27.63 -26.60 -14.35
N VAL A 216 28.90 -26.56 -14.59
CA VAL A 216 29.60 -25.53 -15.36
C VAL A 216 30.49 -26.20 -16.40
N SER A 217 30.44 -25.68 -17.64
CA SER A 217 31.32 -26.16 -18.72
C SER A 217 32.77 -25.87 -18.37
N THR A 218 33.56 -26.93 -18.34
CA THR A 218 35.01 -26.90 -18.10
C THR A 218 35.69 -27.95 -18.98
N ALA A 219 37.01 -27.84 -19.17
CA ALA A 219 37.76 -28.81 -19.93
C ALA A 219 37.73 -30.27 -19.38
N GLU A 220 37.10 -30.46 -18.20
CA GLU A 220 36.95 -31.80 -17.56
C GLU A 220 35.51 -32.31 -17.66
N SER A 221 34.51 -31.40 -17.69
CA SER A 221 33.08 -31.71 -17.74
C SER A 221 32.48 -31.58 -19.15
N ASP A 222 33.18 -30.89 -20.04
CA ASP A 222 32.83 -30.64 -21.44
C ASP A 222 34.11 -30.53 -22.26
N VAL A 223 34.55 -31.66 -22.78
CA VAL A 223 35.86 -31.81 -23.47
C VAL A 223 35.83 -31.12 -24.83
N GLU A 224 34.69 -31.14 -25.49
CA GLU A 224 34.47 -30.51 -26.79
C GLU A 224 34.22 -29.02 -26.69
N SER A 225 33.89 -28.49 -25.49
CA SER A 225 33.46 -27.11 -25.22
C SER A 225 32.25 -26.71 -26.08
N ASP A 226 31.27 -27.59 -26.13
CA ASP A 226 30.06 -27.42 -26.95
C ASP A 226 28.77 -27.20 -26.11
N GLY A 227 28.93 -27.04 -24.77
CA GLY A 227 27.81 -26.79 -23.84
C GLY A 227 27.05 -28.06 -23.44
N CYS A 228 27.51 -29.25 -23.86
CA CYS A 228 26.89 -30.50 -23.45
C CYS A 228 27.76 -31.22 -22.41
N SER A 229 27.17 -31.61 -21.29
CA SER A 229 27.87 -32.33 -20.22
C SER A 229 28.30 -33.75 -20.67
N ASP A 230 29.60 -34.02 -20.63
CA ASP A 230 30.16 -35.35 -20.90
C ASP A 230 29.90 -36.37 -19.77
N VAL A 231 29.40 -35.93 -18.63
CA VAL A 231 29.20 -36.76 -17.43
C VAL A 231 27.87 -37.51 -17.44
N ASP A 232 26.94 -37.12 -18.30
CA ASP A 232 25.59 -37.69 -18.37
C ASP A 232 25.38 -38.72 -19.50
N THR A 233 26.43 -39.25 -20.11
CA THR A 233 26.39 -40.31 -21.14
C THR A 233 26.65 -41.71 -20.62
#